data_4bf2071e1ea5615df171d4cdd00fcf33
#
_entry.id   4bf2071e1ea5615df171d4cdd00fcf33
#
_cell.length_a   1.000
_cell.length_b   1.000
_cell.length_c   1.000
_cell.angle_alpha   90.00
_cell.angle_beta   90.00
_cell.angle_gamma   90.00
#
_symmetry.space_group_name_H-M   'P 1'
#
loop_
_entity.id
_entity.type
_entity.pdbx_description
1 polymer ?
#
loop_
_entity_poly.entity_id
_entity_poly.type
_entity_poly.pdbx_seq_one_letter_code
_entity_poly.pdbx_strand_id
1 'polypeptide(L)'
;MDIEAISWWLDWSALPDRLLWARLSVRPDGTAMVLDCDGVHHLFPSKGEAHLWLNEDEYASLAFLIEEGDVAVGTCAPHASTERELVQAMIVMLAGPASSASGL
;
A
#
# COMPACT_ATOMS: atom_id res chain seq x y z
N MET A 1 -17.55 -19.82 3.32
CA MET A 1 -17.27 -18.51 3.86
C MET A 1 -16.05 -17.95 3.16
N ASP A 2 -16.21 -16.83 2.47
CA ASP A 2 -15.14 -16.28 1.68
C ASP A 2 -14.38 -15.26 2.50
N ILE A 3 -13.27 -15.71 3.06
CA ILE A 3 -12.40 -14.81 3.84
C ILE A 3 -11.21 -14.46 2.99
N GLU A 4 -11.03 -13.19 2.73
CA GLU A 4 -9.86 -12.71 2.02
C GLU A 4 -8.75 -12.36 3.01
N ALA A 5 -7.55 -12.80 2.69
CA ALA A 5 -6.39 -12.37 3.45
C ALA A 5 -5.92 -11.06 2.84
N ILE A 6 -5.93 -10.01 3.63
CA ILE A 6 -5.56 -8.67 3.16
C ILE A 6 -4.24 -8.26 3.75
N SER A 7 -3.34 -7.76 2.92
CA SER A 7 -2.10 -7.17 3.36
C SER A 7 -1.90 -5.83 2.67
N TRP A 8 -1.17 -4.94 3.33
CA TRP A 8 -0.92 -3.60 2.82
C TRP A 8 0.54 -3.45 2.44
N TRP A 9 0.77 -2.75 1.35
CA TRP A 9 2.09 -2.55 0.77
C TRP A 9 2.33 -1.07 0.54
N LEU A 10 3.58 -0.66 0.64
CA LEU A 10 3.97 0.74 0.56
C LEU A 10 5.09 0.92 -0.43
N ASP A 11 4.97 1.92 -1.28
CA ASP A 11 6.08 2.44 -2.06
C ASP A 11 6.39 3.83 -1.51
N TRP A 12 7.44 3.92 -0.72
CA TRP A 12 7.85 5.17 -0.10
C TRP A 12 9.10 5.74 -0.73
N SER A 13 9.62 5.07 -1.75
CA SER A 13 10.80 5.52 -2.46
C SER A 13 10.47 6.19 -3.78
N ALA A 14 9.24 6.09 -4.24
CA ALA A 14 8.86 6.59 -5.55
C ALA A 14 9.03 8.10 -5.66
N LEU A 15 8.62 8.82 -4.63
CA LEU A 15 8.71 10.28 -4.59
C LEU A 15 9.06 10.69 -3.18
N PRO A 16 9.89 11.72 -3.03
CA PRO A 16 10.33 12.11 -1.70
C PRO A 16 9.25 12.72 -0.82
N ASP A 17 8.16 13.16 -1.42
CA ASP A 17 7.09 13.84 -0.67
C ASP A 17 5.80 13.04 -0.60
N ARG A 18 5.81 11.78 -1.00
CA ARG A 18 4.61 10.96 -1.04
C ARG A 18 4.85 9.55 -0.57
N LEU A 19 3.77 8.97 -0.08
CA LEU A 19 3.70 7.59 0.32
C LEU A 19 2.57 6.96 -0.48
N LEU A 20 2.87 5.94 -1.25
CA LEU A 20 1.86 5.28 -2.08
C LEU A 20 1.52 3.92 -1.50
N TRP A 21 0.25 3.66 -1.30
CA TRP A 21 -0.23 2.40 -0.76
C TRP A 21 -0.78 1.49 -1.85
N ALA A 22 -0.70 0.20 -1.62
CA ALA A 22 -1.37 -0.81 -2.43
C ALA A 22 -1.95 -1.86 -1.49
N ARG A 23 -3.13 -2.38 -1.82
CA ARG A 23 -3.79 -3.40 -1.03
C ARG A 23 -3.78 -4.72 -1.78
N LEU A 24 -3.21 -5.75 -1.17
CA LEU A 24 -3.23 -7.09 -1.73
C LEU A 24 -4.30 -7.91 -1.04
N SER A 25 -5.21 -8.48 -1.81
CA SER A 25 -6.25 -9.38 -1.32
C SER A 25 -6.02 -10.75 -1.92
N VAL A 26 -5.96 -11.76 -1.07
CA VAL A 26 -5.79 -13.15 -1.52
C VAL A 26 -7.06 -13.91 -1.15
N ARG A 27 -7.69 -14.51 -2.14
CA ARG A 27 -8.93 -15.26 -1.94
C ARG A 27 -8.65 -16.68 -1.49
N PRO A 28 -9.66 -17.34 -0.91
CA PRO A 28 -9.48 -18.74 -0.48
C PRO A 28 -9.10 -19.69 -1.62
N ASP A 29 -9.45 -19.36 -2.87
CA ASP A 29 -9.08 -20.20 -4.02
C ASP A 29 -7.65 -19.97 -4.47
N GLY A 30 -6.91 -19.07 -3.84
CA GLY A 30 -5.53 -18.81 -4.16
C GLY A 30 -5.29 -17.67 -5.13
N THR A 31 -6.34 -17.15 -5.75
CA THR A 31 -6.16 -15.99 -6.64
C THR A 31 -5.93 -14.73 -5.82
N ALA A 32 -5.29 -13.75 -6.43
CA ALA A 32 -4.92 -12.53 -5.74
C ALA A 32 -5.29 -11.31 -6.57
N MET A 33 -5.53 -10.20 -5.88
CA MET A 33 -5.84 -8.93 -6.52
C MET A 33 -5.12 -7.81 -5.79
N VAL A 34 -4.51 -6.92 -6.56
CA VAL A 34 -3.89 -5.71 -6.00
C VAL A 34 -4.71 -4.50 -6.44
N LEU A 35 -5.11 -3.70 -5.46
CA LEU A 35 -5.72 -2.40 -5.72
C LEU A 35 -4.64 -1.36 -5.50
N ASP A 36 -4.31 -0.63 -6.56
CA ASP A 36 -3.28 0.40 -6.46
C ASP A 36 -3.89 1.78 -6.20
N CYS A 37 -3.03 2.77 -5.99
CA CYS A 37 -3.48 4.12 -5.65
C CYS A 37 -4.09 4.87 -6.83
N ASP A 38 -4.07 4.30 -8.02
CA ASP A 38 -4.77 4.85 -9.17
C ASP A 38 -6.18 4.28 -9.29
N GLY A 39 -6.55 3.37 -8.41
CA GLY A 39 -7.86 2.75 -8.42
C GLY A 39 -7.97 1.57 -9.36
N VAL A 40 -6.86 1.07 -9.86
CA VAL A 40 -6.85 -0.04 -10.80
C VAL A 40 -6.70 -1.36 -10.04
N HIS A 41 -7.52 -2.34 -10.44
CA HIS A 41 -7.46 -3.68 -9.88
C HIS A 41 -6.59 -4.55 -10.79
N HIS A 42 -5.53 -5.12 -10.23
CA HIS A 42 -4.63 -6.01 -10.96
C HIS A 42 -4.87 -7.42 -10.47
N LEU A 43 -5.23 -8.33 -11.39
CA LEU A 43 -5.59 -9.70 -11.03
C LEU A 43 -4.41 -10.64 -11.30
N PHE A 44 -4.18 -11.55 -10.37
CA PHE A 44 -3.09 -12.51 -10.46
C PHE A 44 -3.60 -13.91 -10.15
N PRO A 45 -3.04 -14.94 -10.81
CA PRO A 45 -3.46 -16.31 -10.53
C PRO A 45 -3.00 -16.83 -9.18
N SER A 46 -2.03 -16.16 -8.55
CA SER A 46 -1.52 -16.61 -7.26
C SER A 46 -0.97 -15.44 -6.46
N LYS A 47 -0.88 -15.65 -5.15
CA LYS A 47 -0.26 -14.70 -4.24
C LYS A 47 1.21 -14.44 -4.63
N GLY A 48 1.92 -15.50 -5.06
CA GLY A 48 3.31 -15.36 -5.42
C GLY A 48 3.55 -14.41 -6.57
N GLU A 49 2.68 -14.48 -7.58
CA GLU A 49 2.82 -13.58 -8.73
C GLU A 49 2.45 -12.15 -8.34
N ALA A 50 1.48 -11.97 -7.47
CA ALA A 50 1.16 -10.63 -6.97
C ALA A 50 2.32 -10.04 -6.19
N HIS A 51 3.00 -10.85 -5.37
CA HIS A 51 4.17 -10.41 -4.64
C HIS A 51 5.31 -10.00 -5.57
N LEU A 52 5.53 -10.77 -6.62
CA LEU A 52 6.57 -10.41 -7.61
C LEU A 52 6.26 -9.07 -8.26
N TRP A 53 5.02 -8.87 -8.64
CA TRP A 53 4.61 -7.61 -9.27
C TRP A 53 4.82 -6.44 -8.32
N LEU A 54 4.44 -6.61 -7.06
CA LEU A 54 4.61 -5.55 -6.06
C LEU A 54 6.09 -5.24 -5.83
N ASN A 55 6.92 -6.27 -5.74
CA ASN A 55 8.35 -6.07 -5.56
C ASN A 55 9.01 -5.38 -6.75
N GLU A 56 8.58 -5.71 -7.94
CA GLU A 56 9.12 -5.07 -9.15
C GLU A 56 8.74 -3.59 -9.22
N ASP A 57 7.61 -3.25 -8.64
CA ASP A 57 7.15 -1.87 -8.57
C ASP A 57 7.62 -1.16 -7.30
N GLU A 58 8.57 -1.76 -6.61
CA GLU A 58 9.23 -1.22 -5.43
C GLU A 58 8.33 -1.06 -4.21
N TYR A 59 7.24 -1.83 -4.15
CA TYR A 59 6.44 -1.89 -2.95
C TYR A 59 7.04 -2.88 -1.95
N ALA A 60 6.93 -2.56 -0.67
CA ALA A 60 7.29 -3.47 0.40
C ALA A 60 6.10 -3.62 1.34
N SER A 61 5.97 -4.79 1.96
CA SER A 61 4.84 -5.01 2.85
C SER A 61 4.97 -4.14 4.10
N LEU A 62 3.85 -3.66 4.60
CA LEU A 62 3.82 -2.84 5.81
C LEU A 62 4.43 -3.60 6.98
N ALA A 63 4.11 -4.88 7.12
CA ALA A 63 4.62 -5.70 8.21
C ALA A 63 6.16 -5.77 8.16
N PHE A 64 6.71 -5.96 6.97
CA PHE A 64 8.16 -6.02 6.80
C PHE A 64 8.80 -4.68 7.15
N LEU A 65 8.22 -3.58 6.70
CA LEU A 65 8.77 -2.26 6.95
C LEU A 65 8.75 -1.91 8.43
N ILE A 66 7.70 -2.30 9.13
CA ILE A 66 7.63 -2.09 10.58
C ILE A 66 8.70 -2.92 11.27
N GLU A 67 8.86 -4.18 10.86
CA GLU A 67 9.85 -5.06 11.47
C GLU A 67 11.27 -4.56 11.26
N GLU A 68 11.55 -4.00 10.08
CA GLU A 68 12.86 -3.46 9.77
C GLU A 68 13.11 -2.07 10.35
N GLY A 69 12.08 -1.47 10.92
CA GLY A 69 12.23 -0.14 11.52
C GLY A 69 12.13 1.00 10.51
N ASP A 70 11.79 0.72 9.27
CA ASP A 70 11.67 1.76 8.24
C ASP A 70 10.38 2.55 8.38
N VAL A 71 9.39 1.97 9.03
CA VAL A 71 8.09 2.60 9.26
C VAL A 71 7.75 2.41 10.72
N ALA A 72 7.18 3.44 11.33
CA ALA A 72 6.88 3.43 12.76
C ALA A 72 5.90 2.33 13.13
N VAL A 73 6.13 1.69 14.25
CA VAL A 73 5.18 0.76 14.83
C VAL A 73 3.88 1.51 15.12
N GLY A 74 2.78 0.93 14.72
CA GLY A 74 1.48 1.58 14.89
C GLY A 74 1.02 2.35 13.67
N THR A 75 1.84 2.40 12.61
CA THR A 75 1.41 2.98 11.35
C THR A 75 0.20 2.21 10.85
N CYS A 76 -0.87 2.93 10.54
CA CYS A 76 -2.12 2.33 10.10
C CYS A 76 -2.30 2.45 8.60
N ALA A 77 -2.80 1.39 7.99
CA ALA A 77 -3.16 1.39 6.59
C ALA A 77 -4.36 2.34 6.36
N PRO A 78 -4.54 2.81 5.13
CA PRO A 78 -5.70 3.64 4.80
C PRO A 78 -7.00 2.93 5.13
N HIS A 79 -7.99 3.70 5.55
CA HIS A 79 -9.28 3.17 5.92
C HIS A 79 -10.36 4.13 5.43
N ALA A 80 -11.38 3.58 4.77
CA ALA A 80 -12.47 4.39 4.27
C ALA A 80 -13.72 3.54 4.07
N SER A 81 -14.88 4.20 4.02
CA SER A 81 -16.15 3.51 3.87
C SER A 81 -16.40 3.01 2.46
N THR A 82 -15.85 3.70 1.46
CA THR A 82 -16.02 3.30 0.06
C THR A 82 -14.65 3.12 -0.58
N GLU A 83 -14.62 2.34 -1.66
CA GLU A 83 -13.38 2.14 -2.39
C GLU A 83 -12.85 3.44 -2.97
N ARG A 84 -13.73 4.31 -3.43
CA ARG A 84 -13.35 5.61 -3.98
C ARG A 84 -12.59 6.43 -2.95
N GLU A 85 -13.12 6.49 -1.73
CA GLU A 85 -12.47 7.22 -0.66
C GLU A 85 -11.18 6.54 -0.24
N LEU A 86 -11.16 5.21 -0.26
CA LEU A 86 -9.98 4.45 0.06
C LEU A 86 -8.84 4.77 -0.90
N VAL A 87 -9.12 4.76 -2.20
CA VAL A 87 -8.12 5.07 -3.21
C VAL A 87 -7.56 6.47 -3.00
N GLN A 88 -8.41 7.43 -2.68
CA GLN A 88 -7.95 8.78 -2.39
C GLN A 88 -7.02 8.83 -1.18
N ALA A 89 -7.27 7.98 -0.18
CA ALA A 89 -6.45 7.93 1.02
C ALA A 89 -5.14 7.17 0.81
N MET A 90 -5.02 6.44 -0.29
CA MET A 90 -3.84 5.63 -0.55
C MET A 90 -2.64 6.43 -1.06
N ILE A 91 -2.86 7.68 -1.42
CA ILE A 91 -1.75 8.59 -1.72
C ILE A 91 -1.65 9.55 -0.54
N VAL A 92 -0.57 9.43 0.22
CA VAL A 92 -0.38 10.25 1.40
C VAL A 92 0.72 11.25 1.13
N MET A 93 0.39 12.53 1.23
CA MET A 93 1.38 13.60 1.07
C MET A 93 2.14 13.76 2.37
N LEU A 94 3.45 13.74 2.28
CA LEU A 94 4.30 13.92 3.45
C LEU A 94 4.53 15.42 3.66
N ALA A 95 4.05 15.90 4.78
CA ALA A 95 4.03 17.34 5.02
C ALA A 95 5.32 17.89 5.58
N GLY A 96 6.10 17.06 6.22
CA GLY A 96 7.22 17.52 6.98
C GLY A 96 8.15 18.51 6.29
N PRO A 97 8.91 18.07 5.30
CA PRO A 97 9.87 18.98 4.67
C PRO A 97 9.21 20.18 4.03
N ALA A 98 8.12 19.96 3.35
CA ALA A 98 7.46 21.03 2.65
C ALA A 98 6.93 22.07 3.62
N SER A 99 6.31 21.61 4.67
CA SER A 99 5.78 22.54 5.64
C SER A 99 6.87 23.24 6.41
N SER A 100 7.93 22.55 6.70
CA SER A 100 9.02 23.20 7.41
C SER A 100 9.71 24.21 6.53
N ALA A 101 9.73 23.96 5.26
CA ALA A 101 10.32 24.93 4.35
C ALA A 101 9.57 26.23 4.41
N SER A 102 8.36 26.16 4.73
CA SER A 102 7.59 27.37 4.87
C SER A 102 8.14 28.20 5.99
N GLY A 103 8.78 27.57 6.70
CA GLY A 103 9.30 28.32 7.73
C GLY A 103 9.98 29.51 7.24
N LEU A 104 9.69 29.33 7.01
CA LEU A 104 10.10 30.09 6.87
C LEU A 104 9.88 30.71 6.67
#